data_b0b821cd3511651ef2a521be2345d517
#
_entry.id   b0b821cd3511651ef2a521be2345d517
#
_cell.length_a   1.000
_cell.length_b   1.000
_cell.length_c   1.000
_cell.angle_alpha   90.00
_cell.angle_beta   90.00
_cell.angle_gamma   90.00
#
_symmetry.space_group_name_H-M   'P 1'
#
loop_
_entity.id
_entity.type
_entity.pdbx_description
1 polymer ?
#
loop_
_entity_poly.entity_id
_entity_poly.type
_entity_poly.pdbx_seq_one_letter_code
_entity_poly.pdbx_strand_id
1 'polypeptide(L)' 'MKKFESLCNEYRENKRLIEELQAMNDSIKLDILAIIGND' A
#
# COMPACT_ATOMS: atom_id res chain seq x y z
N MET A 1 -15.00 -22.83 -9.57
CA MET A 1 -16.16 -21.95 -9.60
C MET A 1 -15.73 -20.53 -9.83
N LYS A 2 -16.42 -19.85 -10.74
CA LYS A 2 -16.05 -18.49 -11.15
C LYS A 2 -16.13 -17.49 -10.00
N LYS A 3 -17.12 -17.64 -9.13
CA LYS A 3 -17.28 -16.70 -8.02
C LYS A 3 -16.13 -16.77 -7.04
N PHE A 4 -15.68 -17.97 -6.74
CA PHE A 4 -14.55 -18.16 -5.83
C PHE A 4 -13.26 -17.60 -6.43
N GLU A 5 -13.03 -17.88 -7.70
CA GLU A 5 -11.84 -17.36 -8.40
C GLU A 5 -11.86 -15.85 -8.45
N SER A 6 -13.03 -15.26 -8.69
CA SER A 6 -13.17 -13.80 -8.74
C SER A 6 -12.84 -13.18 -7.39
N LEU A 7 -13.32 -13.78 -6.31
CA LEU A 7 -13.03 -13.30 -4.97
C LEU A 7 -11.54 -13.41 -4.63
N CYS A 8 -10.92 -14.51 -5.03
CA CYS A 8 -9.49 -14.68 -4.82
C CYS A 8 -8.68 -13.64 -5.59
N ASN A 9 -9.08 -13.35 -6.82
CA ASN A 9 -8.42 -12.34 -7.63
C ASN A 9 -8.57 -10.96 -7.02
N GLU A 10 -9.75 -10.63 -6.53
CA GLU A 10 -9.97 -9.36 -5.84
C GLU A 10 -9.11 -9.23 -4.59
N TYR A 11 -9.02 -10.31 -3.83
CA TYR A 11 -8.19 -10.33 -2.63
C TYR A 11 -6.75 -10.04 -2.95
N ARG A 12 -6.21 -10.70 -3.97
CA ARG A 12 -4.82 -10.51 -4.37
C ARG A 12 -4.57 -9.10 -4.86
N GLU A 13 -5.49 -8.58 -5.65
CA GLU A 13 -5.38 -7.25 -6.19
C GLU A 13 -5.43 -6.20 -5.08
N ASN A 14 -6.35 -6.37 -4.14
CA ASN A 14 -6.45 -5.46 -3.00
C ASN A 14 -5.20 -5.50 -2.14
N LYS A 15 -4.68 -6.69 -1.92
CA LYS A 15 -3.46 -6.85 -1.13
C LYS A 15 -2.28 -6.14 -1.79
N ARG A 16 -2.19 -6.26 -3.11
CA ARG A 16 -1.14 -5.58 -3.86
C ARG A 16 -1.26 -4.07 -3.76
N LEU A 17 -2.50 -3.56 -3.85
CA LEU A 17 -2.75 -2.12 -3.71
C LEU A 17 -2.39 -1.63 -2.32
N ILE A 18 -2.71 -2.41 -1.30
CA ILE A 18 -2.36 -2.06 0.08
C ILE A 18 -0.85 -1.93 0.23
N GLU A 19 -0.10 -2.86 -0.33
CA GLU A 19 1.36 -2.83 -0.27
C GLU A 19 1.92 -1.62 -1.00
N GLU A 20 1.36 -1.29 -2.17
CA GLU A 20 1.79 -0.13 -2.93
C GLU A 20 1.50 1.17 -2.17
N LEU A 21 0.31 1.28 -1.60
CA LEU A 21 -0.06 2.47 -0.84
C LEU A 21 0.80 2.59 0.43
N GLN A 22 1.09 1.47 1.06
CA GLN A 22 1.95 1.47 2.23
C GLN A 22 3.36 1.95 1.89
N ALA A 23 3.89 1.51 0.76
CA ALA A 23 5.20 1.95 0.29
C ALA A 23 5.21 3.45 0.02
N MET A 24 4.14 3.96 -0.60
CA MET A 24 4.01 5.40 -0.84
C MET A 24 3.94 6.18 0.47
N ASN A 25 3.17 5.67 1.42
CA ASN A 25 3.07 6.32 2.73
C ASN A 25 4.39 6.31 3.47
N ASP A 26 5.14 5.23 3.37
CA ASP A 26 6.46 5.16 3.99
C ASP A 26 7.40 6.20 3.41
N SER A 27 7.35 6.41 2.11
CA SER A 27 8.15 7.44 1.45
C SER A 27 7.75 8.83 1.92
N ILE A 28 6.46 9.11 2.00
CA ILE A 28 5.94 10.39 2.50
C ILE A 28 6.35 10.58 3.95
N LYS A 29 6.27 9.54 4.75
CA LYS A 29 6.64 9.59 6.16
C LYS A 29 8.11 9.97 6.32
N LEU A 30 8.98 9.40 5.50
CA LEU A 30 10.39 9.74 5.53
C LEU A 30 10.63 11.21 5.16
N ASP A 31 9.89 11.70 4.18
CA ASP A 31 9.98 13.10 3.78
C ASP A 31 9.55 14.03 4.93
N ILE A 32 8.45 13.68 5.61
CA ILE A 32 7.97 14.46 6.73
C ILE A 32 9.01 14.49 7.85
N LEU A 33 9.59 13.32 8.16
CA LEU A 33 10.59 13.22 9.20
C LEU A 33 11.86 14.02 8.85
N ALA A 34 12.23 14.03 7.59
CA ALA A 34 13.37 14.81 7.14
C ALA A 34 13.14 16.30 7.34
N ILE A 35 11.93 16.77 7.06
CA ILE A 35 11.59 18.18 7.25
C ILE A 35 11.59 18.55 8.72
N ILE A 36 10.95 17.73 9.55
CA ILE A 36 10.87 17.98 10.99
C ILE A 36 12.24 17.79 11.64
N GLY A 37 12.98 16.80 11.22
CA GLY A 37 14.27 16.47 11.79
C GLY A 37 15.37 17.48 11.50
N ASN A 38 15.16 18.34 10.51
CA ASN A 38 16.14 19.37 10.15
C ASN A 38 16.01 20.64 11.01
N ASP A 39 14.99 20.67 11.82
CA ASP A 39 14.82 21.76 12.77
C ASP A 39 15.55 21.44 14.07
#